data_79329f6814c97e0e294372d1173ea405
#
_entry.id   79329f6814c97e0e294372d1173ea405
#
_cell.length_a   1.000
_cell.length_b   1.000
_cell.length_c   1.000
_cell.angle_alpha   90.00
_cell.angle_beta   90.00
_cell.angle_gamma   90.00
#
_symmetry.space_group_name_H-M   'P 1'
#
loop_
_entity.id
_entity.type
_entity.pdbx_description
1 polymer ?
#
loop_
_entity_poly.entity_id
_entity_poly.type
_entity_poly.pdbx_seq_one_letter_code
_entity_poly.pdbx_strand_id
1 'polypeptide(L)'
;MSKPTPPTIQTLLAQLPPGDPIAAGALAERLGVNRMALSRLVAKAGDQVVRIGQTRRTAYAARQVTPAGSQWPLYRLRADATLEALGELHALTGDTFHFQANAVRPNLTRSPDGDVPAFFPGLPWYLDELRPQGFLGRTFAHRAARSLGVPNDLNRWQLSDTLLALVNAGGTQSGDLLLGGTAAQQALQVLESPPDRMAVSERIREYPRRALAALEGEEVGSSPGGEQPKFTATLEQDSVRRAVLVKFAQQGAGEAAERWADLLVCEHLALDTLRAAGVAASATSLLTTDTHTFLEVERFDRTPNLLGRHGFVSLSALSSAFTGEASQEWTGAAGLLQAQGWLTADTVADIGRLQAFGRLIGNTDMHQGNLGFHLVDSGTLLLAPAYDMLPMSLAPSRTGILRPASGLQPPAPTSSRDLVHLQWAAPLARQFWERVAASNLIRSSTVRDLAAENARRVGVLGRQFGG
;
A
#
# COMPACT_ATOMS: atom_id res chain seq x y z
N MET A 1 27.64 16.10 -55.03
CA MET A 1 26.94 15.95 -53.73
C MET A 1 27.24 14.59 -53.15
N SER A 2 28.01 14.53 -52.06
CA SER A 2 28.33 13.24 -51.40
C SER A 2 27.04 12.62 -50.83
N LYS A 3 26.83 11.32 -51.04
CA LYS A 3 25.69 10.62 -50.40
C LYS A 3 25.80 10.81 -48.91
N PRO A 4 24.71 11.17 -48.21
CA PRO A 4 24.73 11.31 -46.75
C PRO A 4 25.13 9.95 -46.14
N THR A 5 26.05 10.00 -45.20
CA THR A 5 26.53 8.80 -44.49
C THR A 5 25.31 8.16 -43.77
N PRO A 6 25.08 6.85 -43.92
CA PRO A 6 23.95 6.22 -43.27
C PRO A 6 24.05 6.36 -41.75
N PRO A 7 22.93 6.64 -41.03
CA PRO A 7 22.95 6.82 -39.59
C PRO A 7 23.41 5.52 -38.89
N THR A 8 24.18 5.70 -37.84
CA THR A 8 24.69 4.61 -36.98
C THR A 8 23.75 4.37 -35.78
N ILE A 9 23.96 3.28 -35.04
CA ILE A 9 23.26 3.01 -33.79
C ILE A 9 23.49 4.16 -32.80
N GLN A 10 24.72 4.67 -32.70
CA GLN A 10 25.02 5.83 -31.83
C GLN A 10 24.21 7.07 -32.23
N THR A 11 24.09 7.34 -33.52
CA THR A 11 23.27 8.45 -34.03
C THR A 11 21.79 8.24 -33.70
N LEU A 12 21.30 6.99 -33.81
CA LEU A 12 19.93 6.65 -33.42
C LEU A 12 19.70 6.93 -31.92
N LEU A 13 20.56 6.41 -31.04
CA LEU A 13 20.45 6.57 -29.59
C LEU A 13 20.53 8.04 -29.17
N ALA A 14 21.38 8.83 -29.82
CA ALA A 14 21.50 10.27 -29.55
C ALA A 14 20.25 11.07 -29.94
N GLN A 15 19.38 10.53 -30.79
CA GLN A 15 18.11 11.18 -31.18
C GLN A 15 16.91 10.72 -30.29
N LEU A 16 17.11 9.76 -29.41
CA LEU A 16 16.09 9.31 -28.46
C LEU A 16 16.16 10.19 -27.18
N PRO A 17 15.18 11.05 -26.94
CA PRO A 17 15.20 11.90 -25.76
C PRO A 17 15.09 11.07 -24.48
N PRO A 18 15.80 11.41 -23.41
CA PRO A 18 15.58 10.81 -22.10
C PRO A 18 14.16 11.14 -21.60
N GLY A 19 13.47 10.15 -21.12
CA GLY A 19 12.16 10.35 -20.49
C GLY A 19 10.94 10.40 -21.42
N ASP A 20 11.16 10.56 -22.75
CA ASP A 20 10.04 10.68 -23.68
C ASP A 20 10.16 9.72 -24.87
N PRO A 21 9.14 8.91 -25.17
CA PRO A 21 9.10 8.14 -26.40
C PRO A 21 8.93 9.04 -27.61
N ILE A 22 9.74 8.82 -28.65
CA ILE A 22 9.61 9.56 -29.90
C ILE A 22 8.84 8.77 -30.97
N ALA A 23 7.86 9.37 -31.61
CA ALA A 23 7.10 8.76 -32.69
C ALA A 23 8.01 8.34 -33.85
N ALA A 24 7.76 7.15 -34.44
CA ALA A 24 8.59 6.59 -35.52
C ALA A 24 8.73 7.54 -36.72
N GLY A 25 7.71 8.33 -37.04
CA GLY A 25 7.78 9.34 -38.10
C GLY A 25 8.76 10.46 -37.80
N ALA A 26 8.66 11.05 -36.60
CA ALA A 26 9.53 12.12 -36.15
C ALA A 26 11.00 11.67 -36.02
N LEU A 27 11.22 10.42 -35.53
CA LEU A 27 12.56 9.85 -35.45
C LEU A 27 13.18 9.62 -36.83
N ALA A 28 12.39 9.14 -37.80
CA ALA A 28 12.84 8.95 -39.17
C ALA A 28 13.23 10.28 -39.81
N GLU A 29 12.44 11.35 -39.59
CA GLU A 29 12.72 12.71 -40.06
C GLU A 29 14.01 13.27 -39.44
N ARG A 30 14.19 13.16 -38.11
CA ARG A 30 15.41 13.61 -37.42
C ARG A 30 16.67 12.91 -37.93
N LEU A 31 16.56 11.64 -38.33
CA LEU A 31 17.65 10.86 -38.87
C LEU A 31 17.84 11.02 -40.39
N GLY A 32 16.94 11.71 -41.06
CA GLY A 32 16.98 11.87 -42.52
C GLY A 32 16.78 10.55 -43.28
N VAL A 33 16.00 9.62 -42.74
CA VAL A 33 15.78 8.28 -43.31
C VAL A 33 14.30 7.97 -43.52
N ASN A 34 13.99 7.04 -44.38
CA ASN A 34 12.63 6.50 -44.47
C ASN A 34 12.32 5.49 -43.39
N ARG A 35 11.04 5.17 -43.20
CA ARG A 35 10.57 4.24 -42.17
C ARG A 35 11.19 2.84 -42.26
N MET A 36 11.49 2.36 -43.48
CA MET A 36 12.11 1.04 -43.67
C MET A 36 13.57 1.04 -43.20
N ALA A 37 14.32 2.09 -43.49
CA ALA A 37 15.69 2.26 -43.01
C ALA A 37 15.73 2.43 -41.49
N LEU A 38 14.79 3.19 -40.89
CA LEU A 38 14.64 3.29 -39.44
C LEU A 38 14.37 1.92 -38.82
N SER A 39 13.41 1.14 -39.35
CA SER A 39 13.11 -0.19 -38.84
C SER A 39 14.31 -1.13 -38.83
N ARG A 40 15.12 -1.08 -39.90
CA ARG A 40 16.39 -1.86 -39.98
C ARG A 40 17.43 -1.39 -38.95
N LEU A 41 17.51 -0.07 -38.75
CA LEU A 41 18.44 0.51 -37.79
C LEU A 41 18.05 0.15 -36.35
N VAL A 42 16.75 0.25 -36.00
CA VAL A 42 16.22 -0.19 -34.71
C VAL A 42 16.44 -1.70 -34.49
N ALA A 43 16.20 -2.53 -35.52
CA ALA A 43 16.48 -3.95 -35.43
C ALA A 43 17.97 -4.27 -35.18
N LYS A 44 18.88 -3.45 -35.73
CA LYS A 44 20.33 -3.56 -35.43
C LYS A 44 20.70 -3.10 -34.03
N ALA A 45 19.98 -2.10 -33.51
CA ALA A 45 20.17 -1.61 -32.13
C ALA A 45 19.74 -2.65 -31.08
N GLY A 46 18.88 -3.61 -31.47
CA GLY A 46 18.45 -4.72 -30.61
C GLY A 46 17.88 -4.20 -29.28
N ASP A 47 18.39 -4.74 -28.19
CA ASP A 47 17.91 -4.45 -26.84
C ASP A 47 18.20 -3.02 -26.34
N GLN A 48 18.92 -2.19 -27.09
CA GLN A 48 19.19 -0.80 -26.69
C GLN A 48 17.98 0.11 -26.93
N VAL A 49 16.99 -0.32 -27.73
CA VAL A 49 15.80 0.47 -28.08
C VAL A 49 14.55 -0.34 -27.82
N VAL A 50 13.63 0.26 -27.08
CA VAL A 50 12.30 -0.31 -26.82
C VAL A 50 11.30 0.27 -27.80
N ARG A 51 10.52 -0.59 -28.45
CA ARG A 51 9.42 -0.22 -29.30
C ARG A 51 8.13 -0.15 -28.47
N ILE A 52 7.47 1.00 -28.50
CA ILE A 52 6.23 1.27 -27.78
C ILE A 52 5.09 1.39 -28.78
N GLY A 53 3.99 0.69 -28.53
CA GLY A 53 2.83 0.71 -29.41
C GLY A 53 3.00 -0.03 -30.74
N GLN A 54 1.99 0.08 -31.60
CA GLN A 54 1.93 -0.65 -32.88
C GLN A 54 1.44 0.27 -34.01
N THR A 55 1.78 -0.10 -35.25
CA THR A 55 1.31 0.53 -36.49
C THR A 55 1.59 2.03 -36.53
N ARG A 56 0.54 2.87 -36.64
CA ARG A 56 0.67 4.35 -36.73
C ARG A 56 1.10 5.01 -35.43
N ARG A 57 0.86 4.35 -34.28
CA ARG A 57 1.24 4.82 -32.93
C ARG A 57 2.57 4.25 -32.45
N THR A 58 3.40 3.70 -33.35
CA THR A 58 4.72 3.22 -32.98
C THR A 58 5.61 4.39 -32.56
N ALA A 59 6.18 4.27 -31.36
CA ALA A 59 7.20 5.17 -30.82
C ALA A 59 8.42 4.33 -30.39
N TYR A 60 9.54 4.99 -30.16
CA TYR A 60 10.78 4.36 -29.70
C TYR A 60 11.36 5.15 -28.54
N ALA A 61 11.95 4.43 -27.58
CA ALA A 61 12.67 5.00 -26.45
C ALA A 61 13.99 4.23 -26.23
N ALA A 62 14.99 4.88 -25.70
CA ALA A 62 16.24 4.24 -25.32
C ALA A 62 16.05 3.43 -24.02
N ARG A 63 16.57 2.18 -24.01
CA ARG A 63 16.57 1.33 -22.83
C ARG A 63 17.60 1.82 -21.81
N GLN A 64 17.24 1.79 -20.54
CA GLN A 64 18.14 2.04 -19.41
C GLN A 64 18.58 0.71 -18.79
N VAL A 65 19.87 0.55 -18.55
CA VAL A 65 20.40 -0.54 -17.75
C VAL A 65 20.55 -0.05 -16.32
N THR A 66 19.89 -0.72 -15.39
CA THR A 66 19.98 -0.46 -13.96
C THR A 66 20.73 -1.58 -13.24
N PRO A 67 21.15 -1.42 -11.98
CA PRO A 67 21.73 -2.52 -11.19
C PRO A 67 20.82 -3.75 -11.08
N ALA A 68 19.50 -3.57 -11.16
CA ALA A 68 18.52 -4.66 -11.13
C ALA A 68 18.26 -5.29 -12.51
N GLY A 69 18.84 -4.76 -13.59
CA GLY A 69 18.58 -5.15 -14.97
C GLY A 69 17.94 -4.05 -15.79
N SER A 70 17.34 -4.39 -16.92
CA SER A 70 16.69 -3.43 -17.82
C SER A 70 15.28 -3.82 -18.26
N GLN A 71 14.89 -5.05 -17.98
CA GLN A 71 13.54 -5.59 -18.23
C GLN A 71 13.23 -6.72 -17.27
N TRP A 72 11.96 -6.83 -16.89
CA TRP A 72 11.52 -7.84 -15.94
C TRP A 72 10.13 -8.33 -16.32
N PRO A 73 9.87 -9.64 -16.26
CA PRO A 73 8.52 -10.15 -16.33
C PRO A 73 7.71 -9.66 -15.12
N LEU A 74 6.48 -9.24 -15.35
CA LEU A 74 5.50 -8.92 -14.32
C LEU A 74 4.54 -10.09 -14.20
N TYR A 75 4.38 -10.59 -12.98
CA TYR A 75 3.48 -11.69 -12.66
C TYR A 75 2.38 -11.25 -11.69
N ARG A 76 1.32 -12.03 -11.67
CA ARG A 76 0.28 -12.00 -10.65
C ARG A 76 0.16 -13.37 -10.00
N LEU A 77 0.18 -13.41 -8.67
CA LEU A 77 -0.19 -14.59 -7.91
C LEU A 77 -1.66 -14.49 -7.54
N ARG A 78 -2.50 -15.29 -8.18
CA ARG A 78 -3.96 -15.22 -8.07
C ARG A 78 -4.48 -15.74 -6.72
N ALA A 79 -5.77 -15.47 -6.45
CA ALA A 79 -6.46 -15.94 -5.24
C ALA A 79 -6.49 -17.48 -5.10
N ASP A 80 -6.49 -18.20 -6.24
CA ASP A 80 -6.40 -19.67 -6.32
C ASP A 80 -4.94 -20.19 -6.23
N ALA A 81 -3.98 -19.33 -5.91
CA ALA A 81 -2.55 -19.62 -5.84
C ALA A 81 -1.90 -19.96 -7.21
N THR A 82 -2.55 -19.69 -8.33
CA THR A 82 -1.94 -19.81 -9.65
C THR A 82 -1.10 -18.58 -10.00
N LEU A 83 0.03 -18.80 -10.68
CA LEU A 83 0.89 -17.72 -11.15
C LEU A 83 0.55 -17.38 -12.60
N GLU A 84 0.20 -16.13 -12.87
CA GLU A 84 -0.11 -15.60 -14.20
C GLU A 84 0.98 -14.61 -14.64
N ALA A 85 1.53 -14.78 -15.84
CA ALA A 85 2.38 -13.78 -16.47
C ALA A 85 1.51 -12.67 -17.08
N LEU A 86 1.78 -11.40 -16.71
CA LEU A 86 1.01 -10.25 -17.17
C LEU A 86 1.65 -9.55 -18.36
N GLY A 87 2.97 -9.64 -18.51
CA GLY A 87 3.75 -8.96 -19.54
C GLY A 87 5.17 -8.68 -19.06
N GLU A 88 5.82 -7.70 -19.69
CA GLU A 88 7.18 -7.27 -19.37
C GLU A 88 7.24 -5.78 -19.06
N LEU A 89 7.96 -5.42 -18.01
CA LEU A 89 8.31 -4.05 -17.67
C LEU A 89 9.71 -3.74 -18.20
N HIS A 90 9.85 -2.65 -18.93
CA HIS A 90 11.12 -2.17 -19.49
C HIS A 90 11.52 -0.86 -18.82
N ALA A 91 12.78 -0.78 -18.37
CA ALA A 91 13.36 0.49 -17.94
C ALA A 91 13.82 1.30 -19.15
N LEU A 92 13.50 2.58 -19.16
CA LEU A 92 13.85 3.53 -20.21
C LEU A 92 14.71 4.67 -19.63
N THR A 93 15.50 5.32 -20.46
CA THR A 93 16.31 6.47 -20.03
C THR A 93 15.43 7.59 -19.43
N GLY A 94 15.94 8.30 -18.42
CA GLY A 94 15.19 9.32 -17.70
C GLY A 94 14.29 8.78 -16.60
N ASP A 95 14.63 7.61 -16.06
CA ASP A 95 13.89 6.93 -14.98
C ASP A 95 12.39 6.72 -15.30
N THR A 96 12.11 6.45 -16.58
CA THR A 96 10.77 6.13 -17.06
C THR A 96 10.64 4.65 -17.38
N PHE A 97 9.41 4.17 -17.46
CA PHE A 97 9.13 2.75 -17.69
C PHE A 97 8.05 2.55 -18.74
N HIS A 98 8.13 1.42 -19.43
CA HIS A 98 7.07 0.95 -20.33
C HIS A 98 6.66 -0.46 -19.93
N PHE A 99 5.35 -0.67 -19.73
CA PHE A 99 4.78 -1.99 -19.49
C PHE A 99 4.19 -2.57 -20.78
N GLN A 100 4.82 -3.61 -21.31
CA GLN A 100 4.32 -4.34 -22.45
C GLN A 100 3.41 -5.50 -21.97
N ALA A 101 2.13 -5.23 -21.89
CA ALA A 101 1.14 -6.24 -21.47
C ALA A 101 0.96 -7.32 -22.53
N ASN A 102 0.81 -8.58 -22.10
CA ASN A 102 0.53 -9.74 -22.97
C ASN A 102 -0.97 -9.89 -23.31
N ALA A 103 -1.84 -9.15 -22.64
CA ALA A 103 -3.27 -9.10 -22.85
C ALA A 103 -3.82 -7.69 -22.59
N VAL A 104 -5.08 -7.46 -22.90
CA VAL A 104 -5.76 -6.18 -22.65
C VAL A 104 -5.99 -6.00 -21.14
N ARG A 105 -5.30 -5.03 -20.52
CA ARG A 105 -5.36 -4.73 -19.08
C ARG A 105 -5.45 -3.21 -18.88
N PRO A 106 -6.65 -2.62 -19.10
CA PRO A 106 -6.80 -1.15 -19.11
C PRO A 106 -6.25 -0.46 -17.87
N ASN A 107 -6.50 -1.01 -16.67
CA ASN A 107 -6.03 -0.40 -15.43
C ASN A 107 -4.50 -0.42 -15.30
N LEU A 108 -3.83 -1.52 -15.66
CA LEU A 108 -2.38 -1.63 -15.58
C LEU A 108 -1.64 -0.88 -16.72
N THR A 109 -2.33 -0.59 -17.82
CA THR A 109 -1.76 0.16 -18.95
C THR A 109 -2.16 1.63 -18.97
N ARG A 110 -2.92 2.09 -17.97
CA ARG A 110 -3.33 3.49 -17.85
C ARG A 110 -2.18 4.32 -17.30
N SER A 111 -1.69 5.23 -18.14
CA SER A 111 -0.64 6.19 -17.77
C SER A 111 -1.24 7.41 -17.08
N PRO A 112 -0.53 8.02 -16.12
CA PRO A 112 -0.97 9.26 -15.48
C PRO A 112 -1.18 10.40 -16.47
N ASP A 113 -0.26 10.57 -17.42
CA ASP A 113 -0.29 11.66 -18.42
C ASP A 113 -1.20 11.39 -19.63
N GLY A 114 -1.70 10.15 -19.77
CA GLY A 114 -2.70 9.77 -20.77
C GLY A 114 -2.26 9.71 -22.24
N ASP A 115 -1.12 10.30 -22.59
CA ASP A 115 -0.69 10.48 -23.99
C ASP A 115 -0.15 9.20 -24.62
N VAL A 116 0.63 8.42 -23.88
CA VAL A 116 1.22 7.17 -24.34
C VAL A 116 0.79 6.03 -23.43
N PRO A 117 0.01 5.07 -23.94
CA PRO A 117 -0.44 3.94 -23.12
C PRO A 117 0.72 3.14 -22.54
N ALA A 118 0.59 2.73 -21.27
CA ALA A 118 1.56 1.91 -20.55
C ALA A 118 2.96 2.52 -20.45
N PHE A 119 3.08 3.84 -20.54
CA PHE A 119 4.28 4.62 -20.29
C PHE A 119 4.14 5.35 -18.95
N PHE A 120 5.18 5.30 -18.11
CA PHE A 120 5.15 5.80 -16.75
C PHE A 120 6.38 6.66 -16.46
N PRO A 121 6.19 7.91 -16.01
CA PRO A 121 7.26 8.70 -15.41
C PRO A 121 7.55 8.15 -14.00
N GLY A 122 8.66 7.47 -13.81
CA GLY A 122 8.95 6.69 -12.61
C GLY A 122 8.32 5.29 -12.62
N LEU A 123 8.40 4.58 -11.51
CA LEU A 123 7.75 3.26 -11.38
C LEU A 123 6.25 3.36 -11.71
N PRO A 124 5.69 2.36 -12.40
CA PRO A 124 4.24 2.25 -12.49
C PRO A 124 3.59 2.35 -11.12
N TRP A 125 2.54 3.16 -10.99
CA TRP A 125 1.87 3.47 -9.71
C TRP A 125 1.50 2.23 -8.88
N TYR A 126 1.12 1.14 -9.53
CA TYR A 126 0.81 -0.14 -8.88
C TYR A 126 2.05 -0.91 -8.40
N LEU A 127 3.23 -0.63 -8.93
CA LEU A 127 4.51 -1.13 -8.42
C LEU A 127 5.12 -0.18 -7.38
N ASP A 128 4.83 1.12 -7.49
CA ASP A 128 5.22 2.10 -6.49
C ASP A 128 4.58 1.81 -5.13
N GLU A 129 3.34 1.29 -5.12
CA GLU A 129 2.67 0.75 -3.93
C GLU A 129 3.50 -0.31 -3.20
N LEU A 130 4.31 -1.08 -3.93
CA LEU A 130 5.12 -2.17 -3.37
C LEU A 130 6.47 -1.71 -2.80
N ARG A 131 6.78 -0.42 -2.82
CA ARG A 131 7.99 0.11 -2.18
C ARG A 131 8.02 -0.28 -0.71
N PRO A 132 9.15 -0.76 -0.20
CA PRO A 132 9.31 -0.91 1.23
C PRO A 132 9.07 0.42 1.93
N GLN A 133 8.13 0.44 2.89
CA GLN A 133 7.76 1.65 3.62
C GLN A 133 7.32 1.31 5.04
N GLY A 134 7.26 2.31 5.89
CA GLY A 134 6.83 2.16 7.25
C GLY A 134 7.75 1.25 8.09
N PHE A 135 7.23 0.75 9.19
CA PHE A 135 7.98 -0.12 10.11
C PHE A 135 8.54 -1.38 9.42
N LEU A 136 7.69 -2.11 8.68
CA LEU A 136 8.13 -3.32 7.98
C LEU A 136 9.16 -3.01 6.88
N GLY A 137 9.02 -1.89 6.19
CA GLY A 137 9.98 -1.45 5.17
C GLY A 137 11.35 -1.14 5.77
N ARG A 138 11.42 -0.44 6.91
CA ARG A 138 12.69 -0.17 7.61
C ARG A 138 13.35 -1.45 8.12
N THR A 139 12.57 -2.33 8.76
CA THR A 139 13.06 -3.64 9.21
C THR A 139 13.58 -4.48 8.03
N PHE A 140 12.88 -4.44 6.90
CA PHE A 140 13.31 -5.10 5.67
C PHE A 140 14.62 -4.48 5.15
N ALA A 141 14.71 -3.15 5.01
CA ALA A 141 15.90 -2.46 4.53
C ALA A 141 17.12 -2.80 5.40
N HIS A 142 16.97 -2.79 6.72
CA HIS A 142 18.04 -3.15 7.65
C HIS A 142 18.55 -4.59 7.44
N ARG A 143 17.64 -5.55 7.27
CA ARG A 143 17.99 -6.97 7.06
C ARG A 143 18.56 -7.23 5.67
N ALA A 144 17.98 -6.62 4.64
CA ALA A 144 18.31 -6.85 3.24
C ALA A 144 19.52 -6.05 2.74
N ALA A 145 19.93 -5.00 3.45
CA ALA A 145 20.97 -4.06 3.03
C ALA A 145 22.22 -4.75 2.51
N ARG A 146 22.77 -5.71 3.29
CA ARG A 146 24.02 -6.41 2.93
C ARG A 146 23.84 -7.33 1.73
N SER A 147 22.74 -8.07 1.66
CA SER A 147 22.51 -9.05 0.58
C SER A 147 22.14 -8.41 -0.75
N LEU A 148 21.46 -7.26 -0.71
CA LEU A 148 21.06 -6.51 -1.90
C LEU A 148 22.09 -5.44 -2.30
N GLY A 149 23.04 -5.09 -1.42
CA GLY A 149 24.00 -4.00 -1.67
C GLY A 149 23.35 -2.61 -1.63
N VAL A 150 22.26 -2.43 -0.86
CA VAL A 150 21.52 -1.18 -0.72
C VAL A 150 21.78 -0.53 0.64
N PRO A 151 21.49 0.78 0.83
CA PRO A 151 21.58 1.43 2.13
C PRO A 151 20.67 0.74 3.17
N ASN A 152 21.12 0.65 4.41
CA ASN A 152 20.29 0.15 5.53
C ASN A 152 19.23 1.15 6.00
N ASP A 153 19.40 2.43 5.67
CA ASP A 153 18.41 3.50 5.90
C ASP A 153 17.53 3.66 4.66
N LEU A 154 16.24 3.32 4.80
CA LEU A 154 15.24 3.39 3.74
C LEU A 154 15.09 4.81 3.14
N ASN A 155 15.32 5.86 3.94
CA ASN A 155 15.23 7.25 3.46
C ASN A 155 16.35 7.62 2.45
N ARG A 156 17.38 6.80 2.36
CA ARG A 156 18.50 6.98 1.42
C ARG A 156 18.32 6.18 0.11
N TRP A 157 17.24 5.40 0.03
CA TRP A 157 17.00 4.57 -1.15
C TRP A 157 16.68 5.40 -2.39
N GLN A 158 17.33 5.03 -3.48
CA GLN A 158 17.04 5.50 -4.82
C GLN A 158 16.07 4.54 -5.53
N LEU A 159 15.59 4.93 -6.71
CA LEU A 159 14.75 4.09 -7.55
C LEU A 159 15.41 2.73 -7.86
N SER A 160 16.72 2.72 -8.11
CA SER A 160 17.50 1.48 -8.35
C SER A 160 17.49 0.53 -7.16
N ASP A 161 17.52 1.06 -5.91
CA ASP A 161 17.48 0.26 -4.69
C ASP A 161 16.09 -0.38 -4.51
N THR A 162 15.05 0.40 -4.82
CA THR A 162 13.67 -0.10 -4.84
C THR A 162 13.50 -1.21 -5.86
N LEU A 163 14.01 -1.05 -7.09
CA LEU A 163 13.96 -2.08 -8.12
C LEU A 163 14.70 -3.35 -7.69
N LEU A 164 15.89 -3.22 -7.10
CA LEU A 164 16.64 -4.36 -6.55
C LEU A 164 15.81 -5.12 -5.51
N ALA A 165 15.13 -4.41 -4.62
CA ALA A 165 14.27 -5.01 -3.61
C ALA A 165 13.06 -5.72 -4.22
N LEU A 166 12.36 -5.08 -5.15
CA LEU A 166 11.18 -5.65 -5.82
C LEU A 166 11.52 -6.92 -6.59
N VAL A 167 12.64 -6.91 -7.34
CA VAL A 167 13.03 -8.03 -8.20
C VAL A 167 13.60 -9.21 -7.40
N ASN A 168 14.37 -8.94 -6.33
CA ASN A 168 15.11 -9.98 -5.62
C ASN A 168 14.50 -10.39 -4.28
N ALA A 169 13.58 -9.60 -3.72
CA ALA A 169 12.99 -9.86 -2.41
C ALA A 169 11.48 -9.53 -2.34
N GLY A 170 10.83 -9.39 -3.49
CA GLY A 170 9.42 -9.00 -3.59
C GLY A 170 8.41 -10.10 -3.26
N GLY A 171 8.85 -11.31 -2.92
CA GLY A 171 7.97 -12.48 -2.76
C GLY A 171 6.96 -12.40 -1.59
N THR A 172 7.12 -11.50 -0.63
CA THR A 172 6.26 -11.41 0.58
C THR A 172 5.45 -10.11 0.68
N GLN A 173 5.55 -9.22 -0.30
CA GLN A 173 4.92 -7.91 -0.31
C GLN A 173 3.39 -7.96 -0.33
N SER A 174 2.76 -6.81 -0.12
CA SER A 174 1.30 -6.65 -0.19
C SER A 174 0.79 -6.83 -1.62
N GLY A 175 -0.48 -7.22 -1.75
CA GLY A 175 -1.10 -7.42 -3.04
C GLY A 175 -0.63 -8.68 -3.77
N ASP A 176 -0.93 -8.74 -5.05
CA ASP A 176 -0.78 -9.92 -5.90
C ASP A 176 0.30 -9.79 -6.99
N LEU A 177 0.88 -8.59 -7.18
CA LEU A 177 1.87 -8.33 -8.22
C LEU A 177 3.29 -8.72 -7.77
N LEU A 178 4.06 -9.27 -8.70
CA LEU A 178 5.43 -9.75 -8.49
C LEU A 178 6.29 -9.33 -9.67
N LEU A 179 7.35 -8.57 -9.41
CA LEU A 179 8.27 -8.10 -10.45
C LEU A 179 9.51 -9.01 -10.51
N GLY A 180 9.70 -9.68 -11.63
CA GLY A 180 10.83 -10.57 -11.88
C GLY A 180 10.62 -12.01 -11.45
N GLY A 181 11.40 -12.93 -12.04
CA GLY A 181 11.28 -14.37 -11.80
C GLY A 181 11.66 -14.78 -10.38
N THR A 182 12.66 -14.11 -9.77
CA THR A 182 13.09 -14.41 -8.39
C THR A 182 11.99 -14.12 -7.40
N ALA A 183 11.31 -12.96 -7.49
CA ALA A 183 10.19 -12.62 -6.63
C ALA A 183 9.02 -13.60 -6.80
N ALA A 184 8.73 -14.01 -8.05
CA ALA A 184 7.70 -15.00 -8.34
C ALA A 184 8.03 -16.37 -7.73
N GLN A 185 9.28 -16.84 -7.88
CA GLN A 185 9.72 -18.10 -7.26
C GLN A 185 9.65 -18.07 -5.74
N GLN A 186 10.09 -16.97 -5.12
CA GLN A 186 9.96 -16.78 -3.65
C GLN A 186 8.50 -16.83 -3.20
N ALA A 187 7.59 -16.17 -3.95
CA ALA A 187 6.18 -16.19 -3.62
C ALA A 187 5.59 -17.61 -3.67
N LEU A 188 5.96 -18.42 -4.67
CA LEU A 188 5.56 -19.83 -4.75
C LEU A 188 6.11 -20.66 -3.60
N GLN A 189 7.38 -20.44 -3.20
CA GLN A 189 7.97 -21.10 -2.04
C GLN A 189 7.23 -20.77 -0.74
N VAL A 190 6.79 -19.51 -0.59
CA VAL A 190 5.98 -19.09 0.57
C VAL A 190 4.63 -19.81 0.62
N LEU A 191 4.02 -20.13 -0.53
CA LEU A 191 2.77 -20.93 -0.55
C LEU A 191 2.98 -22.34 0.04
N GLU A 192 4.09 -22.96 -0.30
CA GLU A 192 4.41 -24.32 0.16
C GLU A 192 4.88 -24.32 1.62
N SER A 193 5.80 -23.43 1.97
CA SER A 193 6.42 -23.34 3.27
C SER A 193 6.60 -21.89 3.73
N PRO A 194 5.57 -21.28 4.32
CA PRO A 194 5.68 -19.92 4.84
C PRO A 194 6.77 -19.82 5.90
N PRO A 195 7.75 -18.92 5.77
CA PRO A 195 8.88 -18.81 6.70
C PRO A 195 8.46 -18.35 8.10
N ASP A 196 7.30 -17.73 8.21
CA ASP A 196 6.71 -17.20 9.43
C ASP A 196 5.57 -18.08 9.99
N ARG A 197 5.44 -19.34 9.49
CA ARG A 197 4.43 -20.30 9.93
C ARG A 197 4.60 -20.70 11.39
N MET A 198 3.47 -20.82 12.09
CA MET A 198 3.39 -21.37 13.44
C MET A 198 1.99 -21.91 13.73
N ALA A 199 1.89 -22.84 14.66
CA ALA A 199 0.60 -23.28 15.20
C ALA A 199 -0.03 -22.16 16.06
N VAL A 200 -1.36 -22.05 16.04
CA VAL A 200 -2.09 -21.09 16.87
C VAL A 200 -1.77 -21.26 18.36
N SER A 201 -1.54 -22.49 18.83
CA SER A 201 -1.16 -22.79 20.22
C SER A 201 0.23 -22.27 20.61
N GLU A 202 1.11 -22.02 19.65
CA GLU A 202 2.49 -21.56 19.92
C GLU A 202 2.59 -20.05 20.08
N ARG A 203 1.55 -19.27 19.75
CA ARG A 203 1.56 -17.80 19.77
C ARG A 203 2.06 -17.19 21.07
N ILE A 204 1.62 -17.73 22.22
CA ILE A 204 2.00 -17.21 23.56
C ILE A 204 3.51 -17.22 23.73
N ARG A 205 4.20 -18.27 23.24
CA ARG A 205 5.65 -18.40 23.32
C ARG A 205 6.39 -17.65 22.22
N GLU A 206 5.90 -17.73 20.99
CA GLU A 206 6.62 -17.25 19.81
C GLU A 206 6.45 -15.75 19.55
N TYR A 207 5.29 -15.16 19.86
CA TYR A 207 5.05 -13.74 19.61
C TYR A 207 5.99 -12.81 20.38
N PRO A 208 6.27 -13.02 21.69
CA PRO A 208 7.26 -12.20 22.40
C PRO A 208 8.67 -12.29 21.77
N ARG A 209 9.07 -13.46 21.28
CA ARG A 209 10.35 -13.64 20.59
C ARG A 209 10.40 -12.87 19.25
N ARG A 210 9.32 -12.95 18.47
CA ARG A 210 9.22 -12.23 17.20
C ARG A 210 9.12 -10.71 17.40
N ALA A 211 8.45 -10.27 18.46
CA ALA A 211 8.41 -8.85 18.82
C ALA A 211 9.81 -8.32 19.12
N LEU A 212 10.61 -9.05 19.91
CA LEU A 212 12.01 -8.70 20.18
C LEU A 212 12.83 -8.65 18.88
N ALA A 213 12.74 -9.69 18.04
CA ALA A 213 13.46 -9.75 16.77
C ALA A 213 13.03 -8.66 15.78
N ALA A 214 11.77 -8.19 15.84
CA ALA A 214 11.30 -7.10 15.02
C ALA A 214 11.88 -5.74 15.45
N LEU A 215 12.22 -5.59 16.74
CA LEU A 215 12.85 -4.40 17.28
C LEU A 215 14.39 -4.40 17.15
N GLU A 216 15.00 -5.55 16.83
CA GLU A 216 16.44 -5.65 16.54
C GLU A 216 16.75 -4.84 15.26
N GLY A 217 17.51 -3.76 15.41
CA GLY A 217 17.84 -2.83 14.32
C GLY A 217 17.07 -1.52 14.34
N GLU A 218 16.10 -1.36 15.23
CA GLU A 218 15.53 -0.06 15.58
C GLU A 218 16.28 0.53 16.79
N GLU A 219 16.56 1.82 16.81
CA GLU A 219 17.15 2.48 18.00
C GLU A 219 16.20 2.34 19.20
N VAL A 220 16.71 1.83 20.30
CA VAL A 220 15.93 1.62 21.53
C VAL A 220 15.35 2.96 21.99
N GLY A 221 14.03 3.08 21.95
CA GLY A 221 13.31 4.26 22.46
C GLY A 221 12.73 5.21 21.41
N SER A 222 13.01 5.00 20.14
CA SER A 222 12.38 5.78 19.07
C SER A 222 11.93 4.87 17.93
N SER A 223 10.62 4.57 17.84
CA SER A 223 10.04 4.30 16.54
C SER A 223 10.12 5.63 15.76
N PRO A 224 11.07 5.84 14.80
CA PRO A 224 11.12 7.07 14.03
C PRO A 224 9.82 7.19 13.24
N GLY A 225 8.97 8.13 13.64
CA GLY A 225 7.70 8.37 12.98
C GLY A 225 6.44 8.03 13.78
N GLY A 226 6.54 7.43 14.98
CA GLY A 226 5.37 7.07 15.80
C GLY A 226 4.56 5.89 15.24
N GLU A 227 5.16 5.10 14.35
CA GLU A 227 4.50 3.92 13.77
C GLU A 227 4.49 2.75 14.76
N GLN A 228 3.35 2.05 14.79
CA GLN A 228 3.15 0.87 15.62
C GLN A 228 4.08 -0.27 15.18
N PRO A 229 4.92 -0.85 16.08
CA PRO A 229 5.75 -2.00 15.76
C PRO A 229 4.89 -3.22 15.42
N LYS A 230 5.34 -4.00 14.41
CA LYS A 230 4.56 -5.11 13.86
C LYS A 230 5.45 -6.15 13.18
N PHE A 231 4.95 -7.36 13.05
CA PHE A 231 5.56 -8.42 12.24
C PHE A 231 4.47 -9.23 11.52
N THR A 232 4.85 -10.06 10.54
CA THR A 232 3.92 -10.98 9.88
C THR A 232 3.98 -12.36 10.52
N ALA A 233 2.86 -13.08 10.45
CA ALA A 233 2.80 -14.49 10.80
C ALA A 233 1.80 -15.25 9.92
N THR A 234 2.09 -16.52 9.66
CA THR A 234 1.16 -17.46 9.07
C THR A 234 0.71 -18.45 10.15
N LEU A 235 -0.52 -18.28 10.60
CA LEU A 235 -1.13 -19.11 11.64
C LEU A 235 -1.73 -20.36 11.03
N GLU A 236 -1.49 -21.50 11.67
CA GLU A 236 -2.08 -22.77 11.29
C GLU A 236 -2.86 -23.39 12.45
N GLN A 237 -4.12 -23.75 12.17
CA GLN A 237 -5.00 -24.47 13.08
C GLN A 237 -5.88 -25.42 12.26
N ASP A 238 -5.94 -26.69 12.65
CA ASP A 238 -6.79 -27.72 12.01
C ASP A 238 -6.61 -27.76 10.48
N SER A 239 -5.36 -27.64 10.02
CA SER A 239 -4.96 -27.55 8.60
C SER A 239 -5.45 -26.29 7.88
N VAL A 240 -6.04 -25.34 8.57
CA VAL A 240 -6.41 -24.03 8.04
C VAL A 240 -5.26 -23.05 8.27
N ARG A 241 -4.77 -22.42 7.20
CA ARG A 241 -3.73 -21.39 7.25
C ARG A 241 -4.33 -20.01 7.06
N ARG A 242 -3.89 -19.05 7.88
CA ARG A 242 -4.27 -17.63 7.78
C ARG A 242 -3.03 -16.75 7.90
N ALA A 243 -2.86 -15.81 6.99
CA ALA A 243 -1.82 -14.80 7.08
C ALA A 243 -2.31 -13.62 7.92
N VAL A 244 -1.53 -13.21 8.90
CA VAL A 244 -1.85 -12.10 9.79
C VAL A 244 -0.70 -11.09 9.86
N LEU A 245 -1.05 -9.83 10.05
CA LEU A 245 -0.17 -8.79 10.53
C LEU A 245 -0.36 -8.68 12.04
N VAL A 246 0.72 -8.79 12.81
CA VAL A 246 0.67 -8.75 14.27
C VAL A 246 1.29 -7.45 14.75
N LYS A 247 0.45 -6.55 15.23
CA LYS A 247 0.88 -5.32 15.92
C LYS A 247 1.07 -5.63 17.40
N PHE A 248 2.01 -4.96 18.06
CA PHE A 248 2.28 -5.24 19.47
C PHE A 248 2.68 -4.00 20.27
N ALA A 249 2.43 -4.08 21.56
CA ALA A 249 2.88 -3.10 22.54
C ALA A 249 3.41 -3.83 23.78
N GLN A 250 4.54 -3.37 24.31
CA GLN A 250 5.14 -3.93 25.54
C GLN A 250 4.30 -3.50 26.74
N GLN A 251 4.14 -4.39 27.71
CA GLN A 251 3.47 -4.09 28.98
C GLN A 251 4.50 -3.73 30.06
N GLY A 252 4.10 -2.86 31.00
CA GLY A 252 4.95 -2.50 32.12
C GLY A 252 6.15 -1.60 31.76
N ALA A 253 6.28 -1.16 30.53
CA ALA A 253 7.37 -0.27 30.08
C ALA A 253 7.03 1.23 30.21
N GLY A 254 6.08 1.58 31.09
CA GLY A 254 5.63 2.94 31.36
C GLY A 254 4.31 3.30 30.68
N GLU A 255 3.80 4.47 31.03
CA GLU A 255 2.47 4.94 30.62
C GLU A 255 2.25 5.02 29.10
N ALA A 256 3.31 5.36 28.35
CA ALA A 256 3.25 5.42 26.90
C ALA A 256 3.04 4.03 26.27
N ALA A 257 3.75 3.01 26.79
CA ALA A 257 3.60 1.64 26.32
C ALA A 257 2.23 1.06 26.68
N GLU A 258 1.72 1.35 27.87
CA GLU A 258 0.36 0.98 28.28
C GLU A 258 -0.70 1.67 27.41
N ARG A 259 -0.50 2.93 27.05
CA ARG A 259 -1.38 3.64 26.12
C ARG A 259 -1.40 2.98 24.73
N TRP A 260 -0.25 2.54 24.21
CA TRP A 260 -0.22 1.80 22.96
C TRP A 260 -0.93 0.45 23.06
N ALA A 261 -0.81 -0.25 24.21
CA ALA A 261 -1.58 -1.47 24.43
C ALA A 261 -3.09 -1.22 24.42
N ASP A 262 -3.56 -0.14 25.07
CA ASP A 262 -4.97 0.26 25.04
C ASP A 262 -5.42 0.64 23.61
N LEU A 263 -4.57 1.28 22.81
CA LEU A 263 -4.88 1.63 21.42
C LEU A 263 -5.03 0.41 20.52
N LEU A 264 -4.27 -0.68 20.75
CA LEU A 264 -4.48 -1.96 20.06
C LEU A 264 -5.86 -2.55 20.37
N VAL A 265 -6.32 -2.45 21.62
CA VAL A 265 -7.67 -2.85 22.01
C VAL A 265 -8.71 -1.96 21.33
N CYS A 266 -8.47 -0.65 21.27
CA CYS A 266 -9.35 0.28 20.56
C CYS A 266 -9.45 -0.05 19.06
N GLU A 267 -8.35 -0.38 18.40
CA GLU A 267 -8.37 -0.79 16.99
C GLU A 267 -9.23 -2.04 16.79
N HIS A 268 -9.04 -3.06 17.63
CA HIS A 268 -9.87 -4.26 17.61
C HIS A 268 -11.37 -3.91 17.74
N LEU A 269 -11.73 -3.10 18.73
CA LEU A 269 -13.12 -2.73 18.99
C LEU A 269 -13.71 -1.89 17.85
N ALA A 270 -12.93 -1.02 17.21
CA ALA A 270 -13.39 -0.20 16.09
C ALA A 270 -13.67 -1.06 14.85
N LEU A 271 -12.73 -1.92 14.46
CA LEU A 271 -12.90 -2.81 13.30
C LEU A 271 -14.03 -3.82 13.52
N ASP A 272 -14.16 -4.35 14.73
CA ASP A 272 -15.27 -5.24 15.09
C ASP A 272 -16.62 -4.53 15.09
N THR A 273 -16.68 -3.25 15.52
CA THR A 273 -17.90 -2.43 15.44
C THR A 273 -18.33 -2.20 13.99
N LEU A 274 -17.38 -1.90 13.08
CA LEU A 274 -17.65 -1.77 11.66
C LEU A 274 -18.16 -3.08 11.06
N ARG A 275 -17.50 -4.20 11.35
CA ARG A 275 -17.91 -5.54 10.87
C ARG A 275 -19.31 -5.93 11.35
N ALA A 276 -19.61 -5.67 12.62
CA ALA A 276 -20.94 -5.94 13.19
C ALA A 276 -22.05 -5.11 12.51
N ALA A 277 -21.69 -3.94 11.94
CA ALA A 277 -22.59 -3.10 11.14
C ALA A 277 -22.63 -3.48 9.66
N GLY A 278 -22.00 -4.58 9.25
CA GLY A 278 -21.95 -5.05 7.86
C GLY A 278 -20.97 -4.31 6.96
N VAL A 279 -20.06 -3.51 7.54
CA VAL A 279 -18.99 -2.82 6.79
C VAL A 279 -17.80 -3.76 6.65
N ALA A 280 -17.23 -3.85 5.45
CA ALA A 280 -16.03 -4.60 5.21
C ALA A 280 -14.87 -4.00 6.02
N ALA A 281 -14.37 -4.75 7.01
CA ALA A 281 -13.22 -4.39 7.82
C ALA A 281 -12.40 -5.63 8.16
N SER A 282 -11.09 -5.48 8.33
CA SER A 282 -10.18 -6.57 8.64
C SER A 282 -10.61 -7.32 9.90
N ALA A 283 -10.59 -8.64 9.84
CA ALA A 283 -10.82 -9.48 11.02
C ALA A 283 -9.64 -9.34 11.97
N THR A 284 -9.92 -9.22 13.26
CA THR A 284 -8.89 -9.02 14.27
C THR A 284 -9.10 -9.92 15.47
N SER A 285 -8.01 -10.27 16.16
CA SER A 285 -8.05 -10.94 17.47
C SER A 285 -6.95 -10.37 18.37
N LEU A 286 -7.23 -10.38 19.69
CA LEU A 286 -6.29 -9.92 20.69
C LEU A 286 -5.66 -11.13 21.41
N LEU A 287 -4.36 -11.01 21.67
CA LEU A 287 -3.61 -11.94 22.51
C LEU A 287 -2.83 -11.11 23.54
N THR A 288 -2.99 -11.46 24.81
CA THR A 288 -2.21 -10.84 25.90
C THR A 288 -1.31 -11.90 26.53
N THR A 289 -0.06 -11.54 26.72
CA THR A 289 0.94 -12.29 27.49
C THR A 289 1.38 -11.48 28.69
N ASP A 290 2.25 -12.01 29.53
CA ASP A 290 2.79 -11.28 30.68
C ASP A 290 3.60 -10.04 30.29
N THR A 291 4.12 -10.00 29.06
CA THR A 291 5.04 -8.96 28.59
C THR A 291 4.47 -8.05 27.49
N HIS A 292 3.47 -8.50 26.76
CA HIS A 292 2.96 -7.77 25.60
C HIS A 292 1.44 -7.93 25.42
N THR A 293 0.85 -6.91 24.78
CA THR A 293 -0.45 -6.99 24.11
C THR A 293 -0.20 -7.09 22.62
N PHE A 294 -0.83 -8.05 21.95
CA PHE A 294 -0.77 -8.27 20.52
C PHE A 294 -2.15 -8.10 19.89
N LEU A 295 -2.19 -7.45 18.73
CA LEU A 295 -3.35 -7.40 17.85
C LEU A 295 -3.02 -8.12 16.56
N GLU A 296 -3.65 -9.24 16.33
CA GLU A 296 -3.64 -9.92 15.04
C GLU A 296 -4.65 -9.25 14.11
N VAL A 297 -4.21 -8.83 12.94
CA VAL A 297 -5.03 -8.30 11.87
C VAL A 297 -4.93 -9.27 10.69
N GLU A 298 -6.04 -9.90 10.31
CA GLU A 298 -6.06 -10.82 9.17
C GLU A 298 -5.78 -10.05 7.88
N ARG A 299 -4.85 -10.57 7.08
CA ARG A 299 -4.49 -9.98 5.80
C ARG A 299 -5.55 -10.28 4.77
N PHE A 300 -6.30 -9.26 4.37
CA PHE A 300 -7.34 -9.37 3.33
C PHE A 300 -6.77 -9.57 1.92
N ASP A 301 -5.48 -9.31 1.73
CA ASP A 301 -4.77 -9.55 0.49
C ASP A 301 -4.23 -11.00 0.35
N ARG A 302 -4.56 -11.87 1.28
CA ARG A 302 -4.21 -13.30 1.28
C ARG A 302 -5.46 -14.16 1.42
N THR A 303 -5.57 -15.20 0.59
CA THR A 303 -6.66 -16.16 0.73
C THR A 303 -6.35 -17.17 1.83
N PRO A 304 -7.35 -17.56 2.63
CA PRO A 304 -7.18 -18.66 3.60
C PRO A 304 -6.72 -19.94 2.91
N ASN A 305 -5.99 -20.79 3.64
CA ASN A 305 -5.46 -22.08 3.21
C ASN A 305 -4.44 -22.02 2.09
N LEU A 306 -4.82 -21.58 0.91
CA LEU A 306 -3.97 -21.55 -0.28
C LEU A 306 -2.92 -20.44 -0.21
N LEU A 307 -3.14 -19.40 0.61
CA LEU A 307 -2.31 -18.18 0.66
C LEU A 307 -2.14 -17.50 -0.71
N GLY A 308 -3.03 -17.77 -1.65
CA GLY A 308 -3.18 -17.00 -2.88
C GLY A 308 -3.46 -15.53 -2.56
N ARG A 309 -3.45 -14.66 -3.57
CA ARG A 309 -3.44 -13.22 -3.33
C ARG A 309 -4.55 -12.48 -4.03
N HIS A 310 -4.98 -11.39 -3.40
CA HIS A 310 -5.82 -10.36 -4.02
C HIS A 310 -4.97 -9.13 -4.32
N GLY A 311 -5.23 -8.50 -5.46
CA GLY A 311 -4.59 -7.23 -5.82
C GLY A 311 -4.91 -6.16 -4.79
N PHE A 312 -3.92 -5.30 -4.51
CA PHE A 312 -4.07 -4.19 -3.57
C PHE A 312 -3.36 -2.95 -4.10
N VAL A 313 -3.96 -1.80 -3.87
CA VAL A 313 -3.37 -0.47 -4.07
C VAL A 313 -3.97 0.53 -3.10
N SER A 314 -3.14 1.38 -2.50
CA SER A 314 -3.61 2.43 -1.59
C SER A 314 -4.21 3.62 -2.34
N LEU A 315 -5.06 4.38 -1.64
CA LEU A 315 -5.52 5.68 -2.12
C LEU A 315 -4.34 6.63 -2.39
N SER A 316 -3.25 6.51 -1.60
CA SER A 316 -2.03 7.30 -1.77
C SER A 316 -1.37 7.07 -3.13
N ALA A 317 -1.18 5.81 -3.53
CA ALA A 317 -0.57 5.50 -4.83
C ALA A 317 -1.42 5.98 -6.01
N LEU A 318 -2.74 5.78 -5.93
CA LEU A 318 -3.68 6.28 -6.94
C LEU A 318 -3.72 7.81 -7.01
N SER A 319 -3.83 8.49 -5.87
CA SER A 319 -3.85 9.96 -5.82
C SER A 319 -2.56 10.56 -6.34
N SER A 320 -1.41 10.03 -5.93
CA SER A 320 -0.11 10.51 -6.40
C SER A 320 0.01 10.40 -7.91
N ALA A 321 -0.50 9.32 -8.50
CA ALA A 321 -0.43 9.09 -9.94
C ALA A 321 -1.45 9.93 -10.73
N PHE A 322 -2.69 10.05 -10.27
CA PHE A 322 -3.77 10.54 -11.10
C PHE A 322 -4.40 11.87 -10.68
N THR A 323 -4.17 12.31 -9.44
CA THR A 323 -4.74 13.59 -8.96
C THR A 323 -3.69 14.63 -8.62
N GLY A 324 -2.46 14.22 -8.37
CA GLY A 324 -1.36 15.10 -7.98
C GLY A 324 -1.50 15.71 -6.58
N GLU A 325 -2.53 15.32 -5.81
CA GLU A 325 -2.89 15.93 -4.53
C GLU A 325 -2.82 14.94 -3.38
N ALA A 326 -1.61 14.66 -2.90
CA ALA A 326 -1.37 13.74 -1.77
C ALA A 326 -1.92 14.23 -0.42
N SER A 327 -2.27 15.52 -0.29
CA SER A 327 -2.68 16.15 0.98
C SER A 327 -4.18 16.19 1.23
N GLN A 328 -5.01 15.73 0.28
CA GLN A 328 -6.47 15.76 0.44
C GLN A 328 -6.98 14.68 1.39
N GLU A 329 -8.07 14.99 2.09
CA GLU A 329 -8.85 14.00 2.82
C GLU A 329 -9.36 12.90 1.86
N TRP A 330 -9.68 11.74 2.42
CA TRP A 330 -10.11 10.56 1.63
C TRP A 330 -11.24 10.87 0.65
N THR A 331 -12.27 11.59 1.11
CA THR A 331 -13.44 11.95 0.25
C THR A 331 -13.08 12.89 -0.89
N GLY A 332 -12.18 13.84 -0.65
CA GLY A 332 -11.70 14.77 -1.69
C GLY A 332 -10.96 14.02 -2.79
N ALA A 333 -9.96 13.21 -2.42
CA ALA A 333 -9.20 12.38 -3.35
C ALA A 333 -10.10 11.37 -4.09
N ALA A 334 -11.03 10.71 -3.37
CA ALA A 334 -11.97 9.76 -3.96
C ALA A 334 -12.89 10.42 -5.00
N GLY A 335 -13.34 11.66 -4.75
CA GLY A 335 -14.16 12.42 -5.69
C GLY A 335 -13.43 12.71 -7.01
N LEU A 336 -12.14 13.05 -6.96
CA LEU A 336 -11.31 13.25 -8.15
C LEU A 336 -11.09 11.94 -8.91
N LEU A 337 -10.85 10.84 -8.21
CA LEU A 337 -10.71 9.51 -8.81
C LEU A 337 -12.02 9.01 -9.43
N GLN A 338 -13.18 9.34 -8.82
CA GLN A 338 -14.49 9.06 -9.40
C GLN A 338 -14.69 9.81 -10.73
N ALA A 339 -14.34 11.09 -10.76
CA ALA A 339 -14.44 11.91 -12.00
C ALA A 339 -13.59 11.34 -13.14
N GLN A 340 -12.52 10.62 -12.83
CA GLN A 340 -11.66 9.93 -13.78
C GLN A 340 -12.11 8.49 -14.07
N GLY A 341 -13.19 8.00 -13.47
CA GLY A 341 -13.74 6.66 -13.70
C GLY A 341 -13.00 5.52 -12.97
N TRP A 342 -12.19 5.82 -11.95
CA TRP A 342 -11.57 4.81 -11.10
C TRP A 342 -12.54 4.23 -10.06
N LEU A 343 -13.45 5.05 -9.55
CA LEU A 343 -14.37 4.70 -8.47
C LEU A 343 -15.82 4.93 -8.88
N THR A 344 -16.74 4.17 -8.28
CA THR A 344 -18.18 4.42 -8.39
C THR A 344 -18.64 5.45 -7.35
N ALA A 345 -19.83 6.02 -7.53
CA ALA A 345 -20.46 6.91 -6.56
C ALA A 345 -20.69 6.22 -5.20
N ASP A 346 -21.06 4.94 -5.23
CA ASP A 346 -21.27 4.13 -4.02
C ASP A 346 -19.97 3.93 -3.25
N THR A 347 -18.87 3.62 -3.95
CA THR A 347 -17.53 3.52 -3.32
C THR A 347 -17.13 4.84 -2.65
N VAL A 348 -17.37 5.98 -3.30
CA VAL A 348 -17.10 7.31 -2.70
C VAL A 348 -17.98 7.57 -1.48
N ALA A 349 -19.24 7.14 -1.49
CA ALA A 349 -20.12 7.26 -0.34
C ALA A 349 -19.63 6.39 0.84
N ASP A 350 -19.17 5.17 0.58
CA ASP A 350 -18.62 4.30 1.62
C ASP A 350 -17.33 4.87 2.21
N ILE A 351 -16.46 5.45 1.39
CA ILE A 351 -15.28 6.19 1.86
C ILE A 351 -15.69 7.35 2.78
N GLY A 352 -16.72 8.11 2.41
CA GLY A 352 -17.26 9.19 3.24
C GLY A 352 -17.78 8.71 4.60
N ARG A 353 -18.45 7.56 4.64
CA ARG A 353 -18.92 6.90 5.87
C ARG A 353 -17.74 6.48 6.76
N LEU A 354 -16.72 5.85 6.19
CA LEU A 354 -15.52 5.46 6.93
C LEU A 354 -14.74 6.66 7.44
N GLN A 355 -14.62 7.73 6.64
CA GLN A 355 -13.98 8.98 7.07
C GLN A 355 -14.75 9.63 8.23
N ALA A 356 -16.07 9.69 8.16
CA ALA A 356 -16.90 10.22 9.23
C ALA A 356 -16.76 9.38 10.52
N PHE A 357 -16.75 8.05 10.44
CA PHE A 357 -16.52 7.17 11.57
C PHE A 357 -15.14 7.43 12.20
N GLY A 358 -14.08 7.48 11.40
CA GLY A 358 -12.72 7.78 11.87
C GLY A 358 -12.63 9.12 12.59
N ARG A 359 -13.26 10.18 12.06
CA ARG A 359 -13.33 11.50 12.71
C ARG A 359 -14.04 11.42 14.06
N LEU A 360 -15.14 10.68 14.15
CA LEU A 360 -15.95 10.55 15.39
C LEU A 360 -15.33 9.63 16.44
N ILE A 361 -14.39 8.76 16.06
CA ILE A 361 -13.61 8.01 17.05
C ILE A 361 -12.28 8.70 17.39
N GLY A 362 -11.98 9.87 16.81
CA GLY A 362 -10.74 10.61 17.07
C GLY A 362 -9.51 10.01 16.38
N ASN A 363 -9.68 9.39 15.23
CA ASN A 363 -8.56 8.97 14.40
C ASN A 363 -7.95 10.20 13.70
N THR A 364 -6.78 10.62 14.15
CA THR A 364 -6.03 11.75 13.58
C THR A 364 -4.94 11.31 12.58
N ASP A 365 -4.85 10.01 12.29
CA ASP A 365 -3.86 9.42 11.37
C ASP A 365 -4.51 8.88 10.09
N MET A 366 -5.52 9.59 9.60
CA MET A 366 -6.27 9.20 8.40
C MET A 366 -5.58 9.66 7.12
N HIS A 367 -4.31 9.30 6.96
CA HIS A 367 -3.62 9.56 5.70
C HIS A 367 -4.09 8.60 4.59
N GLN A 368 -3.81 8.95 3.33
CA GLN A 368 -4.28 8.19 2.16
C GLN A 368 -3.71 6.76 2.05
N GLY A 369 -2.62 6.45 2.76
CA GLY A 369 -2.10 5.08 2.88
C GLY A 369 -2.94 4.15 3.76
N ASN A 370 -3.84 4.70 4.60
CA ASN A 370 -4.75 3.93 5.47
C ASN A 370 -6.12 3.65 4.82
N LEU A 371 -6.23 3.88 3.52
CA LEU A 371 -7.36 3.46 2.69
C LEU A 371 -6.85 2.82 1.41
N GLY A 372 -7.43 1.72 0.98
CA GLY A 372 -7.00 1.01 -0.22
C GLY A 372 -8.11 0.33 -0.98
N PHE A 373 -7.74 -0.23 -2.12
CA PHE A 373 -8.64 -0.86 -3.07
C PHE A 373 -8.10 -2.19 -3.54
N HIS A 374 -8.99 -3.08 -3.93
CA HIS A 374 -8.63 -4.28 -4.69
C HIS A 374 -8.25 -3.90 -6.12
N LEU A 375 -6.99 -4.14 -6.48
CA LEU A 375 -6.49 -3.88 -7.83
C LEU A 375 -6.99 -4.95 -8.79
N VAL A 376 -7.71 -4.52 -9.82
CA VAL A 376 -8.24 -5.35 -10.90
C VAL A 376 -7.73 -4.87 -12.26
N ASP A 377 -7.75 -5.74 -13.28
CA ASP A 377 -7.22 -5.42 -14.62
C ASP A 377 -8.07 -4.40 -15.39
N SER A 378 -9.37 -4.33 -15.09
CA SER A 378 -10.31 -3.46 -15.80
C SER A 378 -11.49 -3.06 -14.93
N GLY A 379 -12.13 -1.95 -15.29
CA GLY A 379 -13.29 -1.43 -14.58
C GLY A 379 -12.92 -0.62 -13.33
N THR A 380 -13.93 -0.32 -12.53
CA THR A 380 -13.76 0.44 -11.28
C THR A 380 -13.19 -0.44 -10.18
N LEU A 381 -12.41 0.20 -9.29
CA LEU A 381 -11.80 -0.47 -8.16
C LEU A 381 -12.82 -0.64 -7.03
N LEU A 382 -12.73 -1.77 -6.33
CA LEU A 382 -13.53 -2.06 -5.15
C LEU A 382 -12.77 -1.64 -3.90
N LEU A 383 -13.45 -1.06 -2.93
CA LEU A 383 -12.87 -0.70 -1.64
C LEU A 383 -12.37 -1.95 -0.92
N ALA A 384 -11.13 -1.92 -0.45
CA ALA A 384 -10.59 -2.96 0.41
C ALA A 384 -11.19 -2.86 1.82
N PRO A 385 -11.19 -3.94 2.62
CA PRO A 385 -11.63 -3.88 4.01
C PRO A 385 -10.91 -2.78 4.81
N ALA A 386 -11.62 -2.06 5.67
CA ALA A 386 -11.04 -1.03 6.52
C ALA A 386 -9.98 -1.63 7.47
N TYR A 387 -8.91 -0.89 7.71
CA TYR A 387 -7.79 -1.23 8.59
C TYR A 387 -7.25 0.04 9.26
N ASP A 388 -6.40 -0.09 10.26
CA ASP A 388 -5.77 1.04 10.98
C ASP A 388 -6.78 2.08 11.50
N MET A 389 -7.93 1.59 12.00
CA MET A 389 -9.02 2.44 12.50
C MET A 389 -8.99 2.48 14.02
N LEU A 390 -8.37 3.52 14.58
CA LEU A 390 -8.19 3.67 16.03
C LEU A 390 -8.12 5.16 16.43
N PRO A 391 -8.37 5.50 17.72
CA PRO A 391 -8.39 6.88 18.21
C PRO A 391 -6.96 7.44 18.39
N MET A 392 -6.28 7.77 17.30
CA MET A 392 -4.90 8.28 17.30
C MET A 392 -4.74 9.62 18.02
N SER A 393 -5.81 10.35 18.28
CA SER A 393 -5.80 11.53 19.17
C SER A 393 -5.33 11.18 20.60
N LEU A 394 -5.44 9.92 21.03
CA LEU A 394 -4.98 9.43 22.33
C LEU A 394 -3.55 8.90 22.29
N ALA A 395 -2.91 8.81 21.13
CA ALA A 395 -1.57 8.26 20.99
C ALA A 395 -0.53 9.15 21.72
N PRO A 396 0.48 8.55 22.34
CA PRO A 396 1.64 9.28 22.83
C PRO A 396 2.33 10.04 21.68
N SER A 397 3.00 11.13 22.01
CA SER A 397 3.86 11.82 21.05
C SER A 397 5.01 10.89 20.59
N ARG A 398 5.71 11.27 19.53
CA ARG A 398 6.91 10.54 19.05
C ARG A 398 8.01 10.41 20.12
N THR A 399 8.03 11.30 21.11
CA THR A 399 8.96 11.26 22.24
C THR A 399 8.41 10.51 23.46
N GLY A 400 7.26 9.81 23.32
CA GLY A 400 6.62 9.05 24.39
C GLY A 400 5.85 9.90 25.42
N ILE A 401 5.70 11.21 25.20
CA ILE A 401 4.94 12.07 26.11
C ILE A 401 3.46 11.88 25.87
N LEU A 402 2.71 11.58 26.92
CA LEU A 402 1.25 11.58 26.88
C LEU A 402 0.75 13.03 26.83
N ARG A 403 -0.06 13.31 25.83
CA ARG A 403 -0.80 14.58 25.77
C ARG A 403 -1.92 14.54 26.82
N PRO A 404 -2.27 15.70 27.43
CA PRO A 404 -3.45 15.76 28.29
C PRO A 404 -4.66 15.19 27.52
N ALA A 405 -5.33 14.23 28.12
CA ALA A 405 -6.50 13.62 27.51
C ALA A 405 -7.61 14.69 27.43
N SER A 406 -7.83 15.23 26.25
CA SER A 406 -8.98 16.11 25.95
C SER A 406 -10.06 15.29 25.28
N GLY A 407 -11.32 15.54 25.72
CA GLY A 407 -12.46 14.89 25.07
C GLY A 407 -12.52 15.24 23.58
N LEU A 408 -13.10 14.33 22.80
CA LEU A 408 -13.31 14.49 21.37
C LEU A 408 -13.96 15.86 21.08
N GLN A 409 -13.36 16.62 20.15
CA GLN A 409 -14.01 17.77 19.56
C GLN A 409 -14.86 17.25 18.39
N PRO A 410 -16.19 17.27 18.50
CA PRO A 410 -17.03 16.72 17.44
C PRO A 410 -16.82 17.51 16.14
N PRO A 411 -16.62 16.82 14.99
CA PRO A 411 -16.46 17.51 13.72
C PRO A 411 -17.75 18.21 13.31
N ALA A 412 -17.64 19.46 12.86
CA ALA A 412 -18.74 20.12 12.18
C ALA A 412 -18.90 19.58 10.75
N PRO A 413 -20.13 19.41 10.23
CA PRO A 413 -20.34 19.03 8.85
C PRO A 413 -19.87 20.14 7.90
N THR A 414 -19.10 19.77 6.87
CA THR A 414 -18.57 20.70 5.87
C THR A 414 -19.49 20.83 4.65
N SER A 415 -20.44 19.92 4.49
CA SER A 415 -21.43 19.89 3.40
C SER A 415 -22.65 19.06 3.80
N SER A 416 -23.74 19.13 3.01
CA SER A 416 -24.91 18.26 3.18
C SER A 416 -24.57 16.78 3.04
N ARG A 417 -23.63 16.43 2.17
CA ARG A 417 -23.15 15.05 2.00
C ARG A 417 -22.37 14.58 3.23
N ASP A 418 -21.48 15.42 3.74
CA ASP A 418 -20.72 15.14 4.98
C ASP A 418 -21.66 14.96 6.18
N LEU A 419 -22.75 15.77 6.25
CA LEU A 419 -23.78 15.60 7.27
C LEU A 419 -24.42 14.19 7.23
N VAL A 420 -24.78 13.69 6.04
CA VAL A 420 -25.35 12.34 5.87
C VAL A 420 -24.34 11.26 6.33
N HIS A 421 -23.05 11.43 6.05
CA HIS A 421 -22.03 10.50 6.51
C HIS A 421 -21.84 10.54 8.03
N LEU A 422 -21.88 11.73 8.65
CA LEU A 422 -21.84 11.89 10.10
C LEU A 422 -23.08 11.31 10.79
N GLN A 423 -24.27 11.47 10.21
CA GLN A 423 -25.51 10.85 10.70
C GLN A 423 -25.39 9.32 10.73
N TRP A 424 -24.86 8.74 9.65
CA TRP A 424 -24.64 7.29 9.57
C TRP A 424 -23.58 6.80 10.58
N ALA A 425 -22.50 7.55 10.77
CA ALA A 425 -21.37 7.15 11.59
C ALA A 425 -21.59 7.36 13.09
N ALA A 426 -22.43 8.33 13.50
CA ALA A 426 -22.60 8.70 14.89
C ALA A 426 -23.07 7.54 15.80
N PRO A 427 -24.07 6.72 15.46
CA PRO A 427 -24.48 5.59 16.29
C PRO A 427 -23.36 4.55 16.43
N LEU A 428 -22.59 4.28 15.38
CA LEU A 428 -21.48 3.32 15.40
C LEU A 428 -20.32 3.84 16.25
N ALA A 429 -19.96 5.11 16.10
CA ALA A 429 -18.91 5.73 16.91
C ALA A 429 -19.29 5.82 18.39
N ARG A 430 -20.58 6.08 18.70
CA ARG A 430 -21.08 6.01 20.07
C ARG A 430 -20.93 4.59 20.62
N GLN A 431 -21.39 3.57 19.90
CA GLN A 431 -21.25 2.16 20.28
C GLN A 431 -19.78 1.78 20.51
N PHE A 432 -18.88 2.22 19.62
CA PHE A 432 -17.43 2.02 19.80
C PHE A 432 -16.96 2.59 21.15
N TRP A 433 -17.26 3.86 21.44
CA TRP A 433 -16.84 4.49 22.69
C TRP A 433 -17.45 3.83 23.93
N GLU A 434 -18.71 3.39 23.87
CA GLU A 434 -19.37 2.62 24.94
C GLU A 434 -18.62 1.28 25.19
N ARG A 435 -18.23 0.60 24.12
CA ARG A 435 -17.43 -0.65 24.21
C ARG A 435 -16.05 -0.41 24.80
N VAL A 436 -15.36 0.67 24.41
CA VAL A 436 -14.07 1.05 24.99
C VAL A 436 -14.20 1.34 26.48
N ALA A 437 -15.21 2.11 26.88
CA ALA A 437 -15.48 2.44 28.29
C ALA A 437 -15.76 1.20 29.16
N ALA A 438 -16.48 0.22 28.61
CA ALA A 438 -16.86 -1.01 29.30
C ALA A 438 -15.80 -2.12 29.23
N SER A 439 -14.75 -1.99 28.41
CA SER A 439 -13.78 -3.04 28.19
C SER A 439 -12.82 -3.21 29.38
N ASN A 440 -12.76 -4.44 29.90
CA ASN A 440 -11.79 -4.82 30.92
C ASN A 440 -10.37 -5.02 30.36
N LEU A 441 -10.22 -5.02 29.05
CA LEU A 441 -8.91 -5.09 28.36
C LEU A 441 -8.22 -3.72 28.28
N ILE A 442 -8.98 -2.62 28.40
CA ILE A 442 -8.45 -1.25 28.52
C ILE A 442 -7.96 -1.06 29.96
N ARG A 443 -6.66 -0.87 30.13
CA ARG A 443 -6.01 -0.77 31.45
C ARG A 443 -6.12 0.62 32.06
N SER A 444 -5.97 1.66 31.27
CA SER A 444 -6.04 3.05 31.72
C SER A 444 -7.47 3.46 32.10
N SER A 445 -7.69 3.79 33.39
CA SER A 445 -8.95 4.39 33.84
C SER A 445 -9.23 5.70 33.09
N THR A 446 -8.21 6.51 32.85
CA THR A 446 -8.32 7.75 32.08
C THR A 446 -8.86 7.52 30.68
N VAL A 447 -8.45 6.45 29.99
CA VAL A 447 -8.98 6.10 28.66
C VAL A 447 -10.43 5.67 28.76
N ARG A 448 -10.82 4.86 29.77
CA ARG A 448 -12.22 4.45 29.96
C ARG A 448 -13.13 5.62 30.31
N ASP A 449 -12.70 6.52 31.21
CA ASP A 449 -13.47 7.71 31.58
C ASP A 449 -13.67 8.63 30.39
N LEU A 450 -12.62 8.85 29.61
CA LEU A 450 -12.67 9.65 28.39
C LEU A 450 -13.57 9.00 27.33
N ALA A 451 -13.53 7.67 27.20
CA ALA A 451 -14.41 6.95 26.29
C ALA A 451 -15.88 7.10 26.68
N ALA A 452 -16.22 7.04 27.98
CA ALA A 452 -17.57 7.29 28.46
C ALA A 452 -18.03 8.73 28.17
N GLU A 453 -17.14 9.71 28.30
CA GLU A 453 -17.42 11.10 27.93
C GLU A 453 -17.64 11.26 26.42
N ASN A 454 -16.75 10.66 25.59
CA ASN A 454 -16.86 10.71 24.14
C ASN A 454 -18.15 10.04 23.64
N ALA A 455 -18.58 8.93 24.25
CA ALA A 455 -19.85 8.30 23.94
C ALA A 455 -21.04 9.25 24.14
N ARG A 456 -21.03 10.00 25.25
CA ARG A 456 -22.08 11.03 25.54
C ARG A 456 -22.04 12.16 24.50
N ARG A 457 -20.85 12.70 24.17
CA ARG A 457 -20.67 13.78 23.20
C ARG A 457 -21.13 13.37 21.80
N VAL A 458 -20.73 12.19 21.32
CA VAL A 458 -21.17 11.65 20.02
C VAL A 458 -22.68 11.40 20.01
N GLY A 459 -23.25 10.94 21.14
CA GLY A 459 -24.70 10.75 21.27
C GLY A 459 -25.49 12.06 21.21
N VAL A 460 -24.97 13.17 21.76
CA VAL A 460 -25.57 14.51 21.62
C VAL A 460 -25.51 14.96 20.17
N LEU A 461 -24.37 14.79 19.52
CA LEU A 461 -24.15 15.16 18.14
C LEU A 461 -25.10 14.42 17.18
N GLY A 462 -25.27 13.10 17.39
CA GLY A 462 -26.20 12.29 16.57
C GLY A 462 -27.62 12.84 16.62
N ARG A 463 -28.12 13.25 17.81
CA ARG A 463 -29.43 13.89 17.94
C ARG A 463 -29.52 15.26 17.27
N GLN A 464 -28.43 16.05 17.29
CA GLN A 464 -28.39 17.36 16.61
C GLN A 464 -28.42 17.20 15.07
N PHE A 465 -27.91 16.10 14.54
CA PHE A 465 -27.94 15.80 13.12
C PHE A 465 -29.27 15.18 12.64
N GLY A 466 -30.27 15.01 13.54
CA GLY A 466 -31.59 14.53 13.17
C GLY A 466 -31.72 13.01 13.10
N GLY A 467 -30.89 12.31 13.87
CA GLY A 467 -30.97 10.88 14.10
C GLY A 467 -31.87 10.54 15.29
#